data_e4324ac56ac73cf9c2be7ea3d58b7693
#
_entry.id   e4324ac56ac73cf9c2be7ea3d58b7693
#
_cell.length_a   1.000
_cell.length_b   1.000
_cell.length_c   1.000
_cell.angle_alpha   90.00
_cell.angle_beta   90.00
_cell.angle_gamma   90.00
#
_symmetry.space_group_name_H-M   'P 1'
#
loop_
_entity.id
_entity.type
_entity.pdbx_description
1 polymer ?
#
loop_
_entity_poly.entity_id
_entity_poly.type
_entity_poly.pdbx_seq_one_letter_code
_entity_poly.pdbx_strand_id
1 'polypeptide(L)'
;MPKARKFLVAAAVVFLAVLSVIAGAVFDCTAMPGRSYQGLIPALDSADSQLQERLRAHVAALTAIGPRCHQVPGSMAKTVAYIGEHMKRCGGKVEFLPFTYDGEVFTNIELTFAGSSEAHRGEIVVVGAHYDSVSHTVGANDNASGVAALLALAENCRGANPGRTLRFVAFPNEEFYFRTDGMGSSQYARRCFERKEQVVAMLSLETIGFFSDLPGSQRCPALLSGLYPDRGNFLAFISTSEARALVKRFSGLFRENSSLPSEGLAAPAFVSGVDWSDHLPFLQLGYPALMITDTAPYRYPYYHSADDTIDKLDFRRMTLAVKGIESALLKLSDAGTRDLR
;
A
#
# COMPACT_ATOMS: atom_id res chain seq x y z
N MET A 1 -48.14 20.12 -29.72
CA MET A 1 -47.37 18.85 -29.77
C MET A 1 -45.92 18.97 -30.27
N PRO A 2 -45.53 19.79 -31.28
CA PRO A 2 -44.13 19.80 -31.74
C PRO A 2 -43.11 20.39 -30.74
N LYS A 3 -43.48 21.38 -29.90
CA LYS A 3 -42.59 21.98 -28.89
C LYS A 3 -42.25 21.01 -27.73
N ALA A 4 -43.25 20.27 -27.26
CA ALA A 4 -43.04 19.27 -26.18
C ALA A 4 -42.11 18.13 -26.64
N ARG A 5 -42.23 17.66 -27.91
CA ARG A 5 -41.35 16.63 -28.47
C ARG A 5 -39.89 17.13 -28.59
N LYS A 6 -39.68 18.37 -29.00
CA LYS A 6 -38.34 18.99 -29.08
C LYS A 6 -37.73 19.10 -27.69
N PHE A 7 -38.51 19.50 -26.68
CA PHE A 7 -38.07 19.58 -25.29
C PHE A 7 -37.66 18.20 -24.72
N LEU A 8 -38.50 17.17 -24.97
CA LEU A 8 -38.19 15.80 -24.55
C LEU A 8 -36.91 15.25 -25.21
N VAL A 9 -36.72 15.52 -26.50
CA VAL A 9 -35.50 15.12 -27.20
C VAL A 9 -34.27 15.86 -26.65
N ALA A 10 -34.36 17.16 -26.39
CA ALA A 10 -33.27 17.92 -25.79
C ALA A 10 -32.92 17.41 -24.40
N ALA A 11 -33.93 17.15 -23.53
CA ALA A 11 -33.74 16.59 -22.22
C ALA A 11 -33.06 15.20 -22.26
N ALA A 12 -33.47 14.32 -23.20
CA ALA A 12 -32.86 13.01 -23.40
C ALA A 12 -31.40 13.14 -23.87
N VAL A 13 -31.09 14.07 -24.76
CA VAL A 13 -29.68 14.31 -25.20
C VAL A 13 -28.80 14.78 -24.04
N VAL A 14 -29.31 15.75 -23.26
CA VAL A 14 -28.57 16.22 -22.06
C VAL A 14 -28.37 15.07 -21.03
N PHE A 15 -29.40 14.28 -20.80
CA PHE A 15 -29.31 13.12 -19.89
C PHE A 15 -28.27 12.09 -20.37
N LEU A 16 -28.29 11.73 -21.66
CA LEU A 16 -27.30 10.83 -22.25
C LEU A 16 -25.87 11.40 -22.17
N ALA A 17 -25.70 12.70 -22.41
CA ALA A 17 -24.41 13.36 -22.29
C ALA A 17 -23.90 13.30 -20.86
N VAL A 18 -24.74 13.56 -19.86
CA VAL A 18 -24.39 13.45 -18.43
C VAL A 18 -24.00 12.01 -18.07
N LEU A 19 -24.78 11.01 -18.51
CA LEU A 19 -24.46 9.61 -18.30
C LEU A 19 -23.11 9.22 -18.94
N SER A 20 -22.82 9.72 -20.13
CA SER A 20 -21.54 9.47 -20.82
C SER A 20 -20.35 10.07 -20.06
N VAL A 21 -20.51 11.27 -19.50
CA VAL A 21 -19.47 11.91 -18.68
C VAL A 21 -19.24 11.11 -17.40
N ILE A 22 -20.31 10.70 -16.71
CA ILE A 22 -20.21 9.86 -15.50
C ILE A 22 -19.52 8.51 -15.82
N ALA A 23 -19.94 7.84 -16.87
CA ALA A 23 -19.34 6.57 -17.30
C ALA A 23 -17.85 6.75 -17.65
N GLY A 24 -17.50 7.85 -18.35
CA GLY A 24 -16.12 8.18 -18.63
C GLY A 24 -15.29 8.43 -17.37
N ALA A 25 -15.83 9.14 -16.40
CA ALA A 25 -15.17 9.40 -15.11
C ALA A 25 -14.98 8.10 -14.31
N VAL A 26 -16.00 7.24 -14.25
CA VAL A 26 -15.90 5.92 -13.59
C VAL A 26 -14.84 5.06 -14.27
N PHE A 27 -14.86 4.99 -15.59
CA PHE A 27 -13.85 4.26 -16.37
C PHE A 27 -12.44 4.78 -16.09
N ASP A 28 -12.25 6.08 -16.06
CA ASP A 28 -10.94 6.69 -15.81
C ASP A 28 -10.42 6.41 -14.38
N CYS A 29 -11.32 6.31 -13.40
CA CYS A 29 -10.98 5.96 -12.01
C CYS A 29 -10.63 4.48 -11.83
N THR A 30 -11.22 3.57 -12.63
CA THR A 30 -11.18 2.11 -12.39
C THR A 30 -10.39 1.34 -13.43
N ALA A 31 -10.24 1.86 -14.67
CA ALA A 31 -9.52 1.18 -15.73
C ALA A 31 -8.00 1.27 -15.53
N MET A 32 -7.37 0.11 -15.32
CA MET A 32 -5.93 -0.01 -15.13
C MET A 32 -5.26 -0.64 -16.35
N PRO A 33 -4.02 -0.23 -16.69
CA PRO A 33 -3.25 -0.83 -17.78
C PRO A 33 -3.00 -2.32 -17.54
N GLY A 34 -2.80 -3.06 -18.63
CA GLY A 34 -2.55 -4.50 -18.59
C GLY A 34 -3.82 -5.30 -18.24
N ARG A 35 -3.66 -6.60 -18.05
CA ARG A 35 -4.75 -7.50 -17.64
C ARG A 35 -4.47 -8.06 -16.25
N SER A 36 -5.45 -8.00 -15.36
CA SER A 36 -5.43 -8.73 -14.09
C SER A 36 -5.28 -10.24 -14.36
N TYR A 37 -4.43 -10.90 -13.61
CA TYR A 37 -4.21 -12.34 -13.75
C TYR A 37 -5.51 -13.13 -13.52
N GLN A 38 -5.79 -14.10 -14.39
CA GLN A 38 -7.01 -14.90 -14.36
C GLN A 38 -6.72 -16.41 -14.28
N GLY A 39 -5.44 -16.78 -14.20
CA GLY A 39 -5.03 -18.17 -14.13
C GLY A 39 -5.18 -18.79 -12.74
N LEU A 40 -4.88 -20.07 -12.65
CA LEU A 40 -4.74 -20.75 -11.36
C LEU A 40 -3.52 -20.23 -10.63
N ILE A 41 -3.64 -19.99 -9.33
CA ILE A 41 -2.51 -19.60 -8.49
C ILE A 41 -1.41 -20.67 -8.58
N PRO A 42 -0.19 -20.34 -9.08
CA PRO A 42 0.84 -21.34 -9.32
C PRO A 42 1.37 -21.93 -8.01
N ALA A 43 1.90 -23.14 -8.08
CA ALA A 43 2.71 -23.68 -6.99
C ALA A 43 3.95 -22.80 -6.77
N LEU A 44 4.36 -22.65 -5.52
CA LEU A 44 5.59 -21.96 -5.20
C LEU A 44 6.80 -22.82 -5.56
N ASP A 45 7.80 -22.23 -6.19
CA ASP A 45 9.10 -22.86 -6.37
C ASP A 45 9.93 -22.81 -5.06
N SER A 46 11.20 -23.25 -5.12
CA SER A 46 12.05 -23.28 -3.93
C SER A 46 12.40 -21.88 -3.41
N ALA A 47 12.61 -20.89 -4.29
CA ALA A 47 12.91 -19.51 -3.92
C ALA A 47 11.67 -18.84 -3.34
N ASP A 48 10.51 -19.08 -3.93
CA ASP A 48 9.21 -18.61 -3.43
C ASP A 48 8.89 -19.20 -2.06
N SER A 49 9.19 -20.48 -1.87
CA SER A 49 9.00 -21.15 -0.56
C SER A 49 9.90 -20.54 0.53
N GLN A 50 11.13 -20.16 0.19
CA GLN A 50 12.02 -19.45 1.11
C GLN A 50 11.48 -18.04 1.45
N LEU A 51 10.96 -17.31 0.45
CA LEU A 51 10.30 -16.02 0.70
C LEU A 51 9.07 -16.19 1.59
N GLN A 52 8.24 -17.22 1.34
CA GLN A 52 7.08 -17.52 2.17
C GLN A 52 7.47 -17.75 3.64
N GLU A 53 8.52 -18.54 3.90
CA GLU A 53 8.99 -18.79 5.26
C GLU A 53 9.54 -17.52 5.94
N ARG A 54 10.25 -16.66 5.21
CA ARG A 54 10.68 -15.35 5.74
C ARG A 54 9.49 -14.47 6.12
N LEU A 55 8.49 -14.35 5.24
CA LEU A 55 7.28 -13.59 5.52
C LEU A 55 6.56 -14.12 6.77
N ARG A 56 6.40 -15.44 6.86
CA ARG A 56 5.80 -16.09 8.03
C ARG A 56 6.60 -15.82 9.30
N ALA A 57 7.93 -15.91 9.23
CA ALA A 57 8.82 -15.66 10.38
C ALA A 57 8.70 -14.21 10.86
N HIS A 58 8.63 -13.21 9.95
CA HIS A 58 8.46 -11.82 10.33
C HIS A 58 7.10 -11.57 10.99
N VAL A 59 6.01 -12.08 10.41
CA VAL A 59 4.67 -11.95 11.02
C VAL A 59 4.65 -12.62 12.40
N ALA A 60 5.19 -13.84 12.53
CA ALA A 60 5.25 -14.57 13.80
C ALA A 60 6.03 -13.81 14.88
N ALA A 61 7.18 -13.23 14.52
CA ALA A 61 8.00 -12.46 15.45
C ALA A 61 7.30 -11.17 15.91
N LEU A 62 6.67 -10.45 14.99
CA LEU A 62 5.93 -9.22 15.29
C LEU A 62 4.71 -9.50 16.17
N THR A 63 3.93 -10.52 15.85
CA THR A 63 2.74 -10.90 16.63
C THR A 63 3.11 -11.45 18.03
N ALA A 64 4.27 -12.09 18.16
CA ALA A 64 4.79 -12.56 19.45
C ALA A 64 5.14 -11.42 20.44
N ILE A 65 5.34 -10.18 19.95
CA ILE A 65 5.52 -9.00 20.82
C ILE A 65 4.20 -8.67 21.55
N GLY A 66 3.06 -9.08 21.00
CA GLY A 66 1.72 -8.70 21.45
C GLY A 66 1.22 -7.45 20.71
N PRO A 67 0.19 -6.75 21.23
CA PRO A 67 -0.29 -5.50 20.64
C PRO A 67 0.84 -4.46 20.62
N ARG A 68 1.08 -3.90 19.42
CA ARG A 68 2.20 -2.98 19.17
C ARG A 68 1.71 -1.53 19.24
N CYS A 69 1.44 -1.06 20.46
CA CYS A 69 0.98 0.30 20.66
C CYS A 69 1.60 0.94 21.91
N HIS A 70 1.54 2.26 22.02
CA HIS A 70 2.10 3.01 23.15
C HIS A 70 1.43 2.65 24.49
N GLN A 71 0.18 2.17 24.46
CA GLN A 71 -0.54 1.73 25.66
C GLN A 71 -0.02 0.41 26.25
N VAL A 72 0.78 -0.35 25.49
CA VAL A 72 1.40 -1.60 25.95
C VAL A 72 2.88 -1.34 26.26
N PRO A 73 3.28 -1.33 27.52
CA PRO A 73 4.63 -0.94 27.93
C PRO A 73 5.72 -1.76 27.22
N GLY A 74 6.63 -1.05 26.57
CA GLY A 74 7.80 -1.63 25.90
C GLY A 74 7.53 -2.33 24.57
N SER A 75 6.27 -2.47 24.12
CA SER A 75 5.96 -3.13 22.84
C SER A 75 6.54 -2.37 21.64
N MET A 76 6.38 -1.05 21.63
CA MET A 76 6.91 -0.19 20.56
C MET A 76 8.45 -0.27 20.50
N ALA A 77 9.13 -0.22 21.65
CA ALA A 77 10.60 -0.34 21.72
C ALA A 77 11.11 -1.69 21.20
N LYS A 78 10.43 -2.80 21.56
CA LYS A 78 10.74 -4.13 21.02
C LYS A 78 10.54 -4.21 19.52
N THR A 79 9.46 -3.61 19.01
CA THR A 79 9.16 -3.58 17.56
C THR A 79 10.20 -2.76 16.80
N VAL A 80 10.57 -1.58 17.31
CA VAL A 80 11.64 -0.73 16.73
C VAL A 80 12.98 -1.50 16.71
N ALA A 81 13.34 -2.19 17.80
CA ALA A 81 14.55 -2.99 17.84
C ALA A 81 14.56 -4.12 16.82
N TYR A 82 13.44 -4.86 16.70
CA TYR A 82 13.28 -5.94 15.73
C TYR A 82 13.43 -5.45 14.30
N ILE A 83 12.65 -4.43 13.90
CA ILE A 83 12.67 -3.88 12.53
C ILE A 83 14.06 -3.30 12.22
N GLY A 84 14.61 -2.49 13.14
CA GLY A 84 15.91 -1.85 12.95
C GLY A 84 17.04 -2.86 12.78
N GLU A 85 17.03 -3.98 13.51
CA GLU A 85 18.02 -5.05 13.37
C GLU A 85 17.94 -5.72 11.99
N HIS A 86 16.73 -6.01 11.50
CA HIS A 86 16.54 -6.59 10.18
C HIS A 86 16.95 -5.62 9.07
N MET A 87 16.57 -4.37 9.14
CA MET A 87 16.97 -3.34 8.16
C MET A 87 18.49 -3.16 8.10
N LYS A 88 19.20 -3.19 9.24
CA LYS A 88 20.67 -3.11 9.28
C LYS A 88 21.36 -4.24 8.49
N ARG A 89 20.74 -5.40 8.40
CA ARG A 89 21.30 -6.56 7.65
C ARG A 89 21.12 -6.41 6.13
N CYS A 90 20.30 -5.46 5.67
CA CYS A 90 20.03 -5.27 4.24
C CYS A 90 21.16 -4.52 3.50
N GLY A 91 22.13 -3.90 4.20
CA GLY A 91 23.30 -3.29 3.59
C GLY A 91 23.12 -1.86 3.09
N GLY A 92 21.94 -1.24 3.26
CA GLY A 92 21.70 0.18 3.04
C GLY A 92 22.02 1.02 4.29
N LYS A 93 21.79 2.33 4.20
CA LYS A 93 21.92 3.25 5.35
C LYS A 93 20.65 3.22 6.19
N VAL A 94 20.76 2.85 7.46
CA VAL A 94 19.63 2.84 8.41
C VAL A 94 19.67 4.08 9.31
N GLU A 95 18.53 4.76 9.44
CA GLU A 95 18.35 5.91 10.33
C GLU A 95 17.12 5.68 11.22
N PHE A 96 17.27 5.98 12.51
CA PHE A 96 16.18 6.06 13.46
C PHE A 96 15.80 7.53 13.61
N LEU A 97 14.55 7.86 13.36
CA LEU A 97 14.05 9.23 13.28
C LEU A 97 13.02 9.45 14.41
N PRO A 98 13.46 9.76 15.62
CA PRO A 98 12.56 10.00 16.74
C PRO A 98 11.80 11.31 16.57
N PHE A 99 10.57 11.33 17.05
CA PHE A 99 9.75 12.52 17.20
C PHE A 99 8.90 12.43 18.46
N THR A 100 8.46 13.58 18.97
CA THR A 100 7.61 13.64 20.16
C THR A 100 6.21 14.07 19.77
N TYR A 101 5.21 13.36 20.25
CA TYR A 101 3.82 13.71 20.11
C TYR A 101 3.05 13.29 21.37
N ASP A 102 2.17 14.17 21.87
CA ASP A 102 1.39 13.95 23.09
C ASP A 102 2.22 13.52 24.33
N GLY A 103 3.44 14.06 24.43
CA GLY A 103 4.37 13.76 25.53
C GLY A 103 5.14 12.45 25.40
N GLU A 104 4.86 11.63 24.39
CA GLU A 104 5.51 10.36 24.13
C GLU A 104 6.51 10.46 22.97
N VAL A 105 7.56 9.61 22.99
CA VAL A 105 8.56 9.54 21.93
C VAL A 105 8.30 8.34 21.04
N PHE A 106 8.13 8.60 19.75
CA PHE A 106 7.93 7.59 18.71
C PHE A 106 9.08 7.64 17.70
N THR A 107 9.28 6.57 16.94
CA THR A 107 10.44 6.46 16.05
C THR A 107 10.06 5.90 14.69
N ASN A 108 10.19 6.69 13.62
CA ASN A 108 10.23 6.15 12.26
C ASN A 108 11.59 5.47 12.04
N ILE A 109 11.61 4.37 11.29
CA ILE A 109 12.83 3.64 10.96
C ILE A 109 12.98 3.67 9.44
N GLU A 110 14.04 4.31 8.95
CA GLU A 110 14.33 4.45 7.52
C GLU A 110 15.53 3.59 7.12
N LEU A 111 15.39 2.81 6.06
CA LEU A 111 16.50 2.18 5.33
C LEU A 111 16.58 2.79 3.94
N THR A 112 17.74 3.33 3.57
CA THR A 112 17.98 3.97 2.29
C THR A 112 18.98 3.20 1.43
N PHE A 113 18.61 2.90 0.19
CA PHE A 113 19.50 2.52 -0.90
C PHE A 113 19.64 3.72 -1.85
N ALA A 114 20.84 4.27 -1.93
CA ALA A 114 21.11 5.44 -2.76
C ALA A 114 20.93 5.13 -4.25
N GLY A 115 20.30 6.05 -4.97
CA GLY A 115 20.17 5.95 -6.42
C GLY A 115 21.51 6.06 -7.14
N SER A 116 21.67 5.28 -8.19
CA SER A 116 22.91 5.20 -9.00
C SER A 116 22.88 6.10 -10.24
N SER A 117 21.70 6.49 -10.71
CA SER A 117 21.56 7.35 -11.89
C SER A 117 21.94 8.79 -11.56
N GLU A 118 22.91 9.36 -12.22
CA GLU A 118 23.29 10.75 -12.05
C GLU A 118 22.10 11.72 -12.26
N ALA A 119 21.24 11.42 -13.22
CA ALA A 119 20.07 12.23 -13.56
C ALA A 119 18.90 12.07 -12.56
N HIS A 120 18.77 10.91 -11.89
CA HIS A 120 17.56 10.53 -11.13
C HIS A 120 17.83 10.16 -9.66
N ARG A 121 19.06 10.10 -9.21
CA ARG A 121 19.40 9.75 -7.81
C ARG A 121 18.79 10.71 -6.76
N GLY A 122 18.41 11.92 -7.16
CA GLY A 122 17.69 12.87 -6.32
C GLY A 122 16.18 12.58 -6.21
N GLU A 123 15.65 11.76 -7.11
CA GLU A 123 14.25 11.29 -7.05
C GLU A 123 14.15 10.11 -6.08
N ILE A 124 13.13 10.14 -5.24
CA ILE A 124 12.97 9.19 -4.14
C ILE A 124 11.68 8.39 -4.33
N VAL A 125 11.79 7.07 -4.26
CA VAL A 125 10.64 6.17 -4.10
C VAL A 125 10.62 5.68 -2.67
N VAL A 126 9.54 5.94 -1.96
CA VAL A 126 9.32 5.51 -0.58
C VAL A 126 8.40 4.28 -0.58
N VAL A 127 8.79 3.23 0.12
CA VAL A 127 7.94 2.10 0.48
C VAL A 127 7.75 2.14 1.98
N GLY A 128 6.51 2.19 2.44
CA GLY A 128 6.21 2.32 3.86
C GLY A 128 5.21 1.30 4.37
N ALA A 129 5.25 1.02 5.68
CA ALA A 129 4.24 0.25 6.38
C ALA A 129 4.19 0.71 7.83
N HIS A 130 3.00 0.83 8.42
CA HIS A 130 2.93 1.07 9.85
C HIS A 130 3.21 -0.21 10.63
N TYR A 131 3.85 -0.06 11.79
CA TYR A 131 4.24 -1.19 12.61
C TYR A 131 3.43 -1.33 13.91
N ASP A 132 2.61 -0.34 14.22
CA ASP A 132 1.67 -0.42 15.33
C ASP A 132 0.45 -1.29 14.99
N SER A 133 -0.37 -1.56 15.97
CA SER A 133 -1.66 -2.23 15.89
C SER A 133 -2.60 -1.65 16.94
N VAL A 134 -3.90 -1.83 16.77
CA VAL A 134 -4.86 -1.48 17.83
C VAL A 134 -4.56 -2.26 19.12
N SER A 135 -4.89 -1.69 20.28
CA SER A 135 -4.41 -2.14 21.59
C SER A 135 -4.88 -3.53 22.05
N HIS A 136 -5.87 -4.10 21.39
CA HIS A 136 -6.49 -5.38 21.78
C HIS A 136 -6.26 -6.50 20.76
N THR A 137 -5.39 -6.30 19.76
CA THR A 137 -5.01 -7.31 18.78
C THR A 137 -3.50 -7.42 18.62
N VAL A 138 -3.04 -8.62 18.25
CA VAL A 138 -1.64 -8.81 17.83
C VAL A 138 -1.40 -8.31 16.39
N GLY A 139 -2.45 -7.97 15.64
CA GLY A 139 -2.38 -7.34 14.33
C GLY A 139 -1.54 -8.13 13.34
N ALA A 140 -1.92 -9.38 13.05
CA ALA A 140 -1.17 -10.22 12.13
C ALA A 140 -1.31 -9.75 10.67
N ASN A 141 -2.54 -9.45 10.25
CA ASN A 141 -2.78 -8.82 8.97
C ASN A 141 -2.55 -7.31 9.06
N ASP A 142 -3.04 -6.70 10.13
CA ASP A 142 -3.02 -5.26 10.35
C ASP A 142 -2.05 -4.84 11.47
N ASN A 143 -0.78 -4.45 11.19
CA ASN A 143 -0.18 -4.48 9.86
C ASN A 143 1.18 -5.22 9.90
N ALA A 144 1.27 -6.35 10.68
CA ALA A 144 2.47 -7.17 10.64
C ALA A 144 2.70 -7.76 9.24
N SER A 145 1.64 -7.97 8.42
CA SER A 145 1.76 -8.42 7.04
C SER A 145 2.48 -7.38 6.15
N GLY A 146 2.10 -6.11 6.26
CA GLY A 146 2.76 -5.01 5.54
C GLY A 146 4.22 -4.83 5.98
N VAL A 147 4.50 -4.89 7.29
CA VAL A 147 5.87 -4.81 7.82
C VAL A 147 6.71 -6.00 7.36
N ALA A 148 6.16 -7.22 7.35
CA ALA A 148 6.87 -8.40 6.86
C ALA A 148 7.23 -8.26 5.37
N ALA A 149 6.32 -7.72 4.56
CA ALA A 149 6.60 -7.43 3.17
C ALA A 149 7.64 -6.31 3.00
N LEU A 150 7.56 -5.24 3.80
CA LEU A 150 8.55 -4.16 3.81
C LEU A 150 9.96 -4.70 4.05
N LEU A 151 10.12 -5.56 5.06
CA LEU A 151 11.42 -6.18 5.39
C LEU A 151 11.90 -7.13 4.29
N ALA A 152 11.01 -7.97 3.74
CA ALA A 152 11.36 -8.88 2.65
C ALA A 152 11.77 -8.15 1.37
N LEU A 153 11.05 -7.08 0.99
CA LEU A 153 11.40 -6.23 -0.15
C LEU A 153 12.75 -5.53 0.06
N ALA A 154 12.99 -5.01 1.26
CA ALA A 154 14.27 -4.39 1.61
C ALA A 154 15.44 -5.39 1.54
N GLU A 155 15.24 -6.63 2.02
CA GLU A 155 16.23 -7.70 1.95
C GLU A 155 16.52 -8.11 0.49
N ASN A 156 15.49 -8.25 -0.33
CA ASN A 156 15.63 -8.58 -1.74
C ASN A 156 16.33 -7.48 -2.54
N CYS A 157 16.24 -6.21 -2.08
CA CYS A 157 16.99 -5.10 -2.66
C CYS A 157 18.47 -5.06 -2.23
N ARG A 158 18.95 -5.98 -1.38
CA ARG A 158 20.36 -6.06 -1.02
C ARG A 158 21.24 -6.23 -2.27
N GLY A 159 22.17 -5.31 -2.46
CA GLY A 159 23.04 -5.29 -3.64
C GLY A 159 22.36 -4.81 -4.93
N ALA A 160 21.10 -4.43 -4.89
CA ALA A 160 20.46 -3.75 -6.00
C ALA A 160 21.13 -2.39 -6.25
N ASN A 161 21.13 -1.98 -7.51
CA ASN A 161 21.66 -0.69 -7.93
C ASN A 161 20.52 0.14 -8.57
N PRO A 162 19.54 0.60 -7.77
CA PRO A 162 18.37 1.31 -8.29
C PRO A 162 18.80 2.62 -8.95
N GLY A 163 18.15 3.02 -10.02
CA GLY A 163 18.42 4.31 -10.68
C GLY A 163 18.01 5.50 -9.77
N ARG A 164 16.84 5.41 -9.13
CA ARG A 164 16.32 6.33 -8.12
C ARG A 164 16.68 5.88 -6.71
N THR A 165 16.71 6.78 -5.77
CA THR A 165 16.87 6.42 -4.35
C THR A 165 15.63 5.68 -3.86
N LEU A 166 15.83 4.49 -3.26
CA LEU A 166 14.79 3.72 -2.60
C LEU A 166 14.88 3.92 -1.09
N ARG A 167 13.75 4.23 -0.45
CA ARG A 167 13.62 4.28 1.00
C ARG A 167 12.54 3.32 1.47
N PHE A 168 12.89 2.46 2.42
CA PHE A 168 11.97 1.59 3.14
C PHE A 168 11.75 2.18 4.53
N VAL A 169 10.51 2.51 4.87
CA VAL A 169 10.21 3.24 6.12
C VAL A 169 9.13 2.52 6.91
N ALA A 170 9.44 2.19 8.18
CA ALA A 170 8.45 1.68 9.11
C ALA A 170 7.92 2.84 9.98
N PHE A 171 6.61 3.03 10.01
CA PHE A 171 5.93 4.14 10.68
C PHE A 171 5.24 3.68 11.97
N PRO A 172 5.28 4.44 13.08
CA PRO A 172 4.42 4.24 14.23
C PRO A 172 3.10 4.97 14.10
N ASN A 173 2.11 4.56 14.91
CA ASN A 173 0.93 5.34 15.25
C ASN A 173 -0.05 5.61 14.10
N GLU A 174 -0.17 4.73 13.13
CA GLU A 174 -1.22 4.82 12.13
C GLU A 174 -2.59 4.66 12.79
N GLU A 175 -2.74 3.64 13.63
CA GLU A 175 -3.99 3.24 14.23
C GLU A 175 -4.52 4.23 15.27
N PHE A 176 -3.67 4.66 16.20
CA PHE A 176 -4.12 5.46 17.34
C PHE A 176 -4.24 6.94 17.00
N TYR A 177 -3.34 7.44 16.15
CA TYR A 177 -3.30 8.85 15.78
C TYR A 177 -3.69 9.10 14.33
N PHE A 178 -4.53 8.23 13.76
CA PHE A 178 -4.97 8.35 12.38
C PHE A 178 -5.48 9.76 12.03
N ARG A 179 -5.03 10.31 10.91
CA ARG A 179 -5.34 11.66 10.41
C ARG A 179 -4.89 12.80 11.31
N THR A 180 -3.92 12.55 12.18
CA THR A 180 -3.29 13.60 12.99
C THR A 180 -1.80 13.72 12.70
N ASP A 181 -1.18 14.76 13.23
CA ASP A 181 0.27 14.91 13.19
C ASP A 181 1.03 13.88 14.04
N GLY A 182 0.32 13.07 14.81
CA GLY A 182 0.89 11.97 15.60
C GLY A 182 1.22 10.72 14.80
N MET A 183 0.72 10.59 13.57
CA MET A 183 1.14 9.52 12.67
C MET A 183 2.63 9.65 12.30
N GLY A 184 3.36 8.56 12.33
CA GLY A 184 4.75 8.52 11.89
C GLY A 184 4.92 8.94 10.43
N SER A 185 4.00 8.55 9.58
CA SER A 185 3.96 8.97 8.17
C SER A 185 3.72 10.47 7.99
N SER A 186 2.91 11.12 8.86
CA SER A 186 2.71 12.57 8.85
C SER A 186 4.03 13.31 9.17
N GLN A 187 4.73 12.86 10.20
CA GLN A 187 6.03 13.42 10.58
C GLN A 187 7.09 13.20 9.50
N TYR A 188 7.09 12.04 8.88
CA TYR A 188 8.03 11.70 7.83
C TYR A 188 7.76 12.49 6.54
N ALA A 189 6.53 12.57 6.09
CA ALA A 189 6.14 13.33 4.90
C ALA A 189 6.45 14.83 5.07
N ARG A 190 6.19 15.39 6.26
CA ARG A 190 6.56 16.78 6.60
C ARG A 190 8.07 16.98 6.53
N ARG A 191 8.87 16.06 7.10
CA ARG A 191 10.33 16.10 7.00
C ARG A 191 10.82 16.14 5.56
N CYS A 192 10.24 15.31 4.68
CA CYS A 192 10.56 15.32 3.26
C CYS A 192 10.22 16.67 2.62
N PHE A 193 9.06 17.23 2.94
CA PHE A 193 8.58 18.51 2.41
C PHE A 193 9.48 19.69 2.84
N GLU A 194 9.83 19.78 4.11
CA GLU A 194 10.71 20.81 4.67
C GLU A 194 12.11 20.75 4.05
N ARG A 195 12.60 19.55 3.74
CA ARG A 195 13.87 19.31 3.04
C ARG A 195 13.78 19.49 1.53
N LYS A 196 12.60 19.77 0.98
CA LYS A 196 12.36 19.88 -0.46
C LYS A 196 12.80 18.63 -1.22
N GLU A 197 12.65 17.46 -0.60
CA GLU A 197 13.00 16.18 -1.22
C GLU A 197 12.02 15.84 -2.35
N GLN A 198 12.54 15.26 -3.43
CA GLN A 198 11.74 14.90 -4.59
C GLN A 198 11.17 13.47 -4.43
N VAL A 199 10.15 13.31 -3.59
CA VAL A 199 9.43 12.05 -3.49
C VAL A 199 8.54 11.90 -4.72
N VAL A 200 8.94 11.02 -5.65
CA VAL A 200 8.22 10.79 -6.92
C VAL A 200 7.18 9.68 -6.81
N ALA A 201 7.27 8.85 -5.78
CA ALA A 201 6.26 7.84 -5.45
C ALA A 201 6.37 7.46 -3.96
N MET A 202 5.22 7.28 -3.30
CA MET A 202 5.12 6.62 -2.00
C MET A 202 4.13 5.46 -2.10
N LEU A 203 4.57 4.28 -1.65
CA LEU A 203 3.83 3.03 -1.68
C LEU A 203 3.59 2.61 -0.23
N SER A 204 2.35 2.71 0.26
CA SER A 204 1.96 2.23 1.58
C SER A 204 1.54 0.76 1.48
N LEU A 205 2.21 -0.11 2.21
CA LEU A 205 1.83 -1.52 2.36
C LEU A 205 0.85 -1.63 3.54
N GLU A 206 -0.41 -1.86 3.22
CA GLU A 206 -1.52 -1.82 4.16
C GLU A 206 -2.31 -3.12 4.09
N THR A 207 -2.18 -4.00 5.10
CA THR A 207 -2.84 -5.30 5.08
C THR A 207 -2.69 -6.03 3.73
N ILE A 208 -1.82 -7.00 3.61
CA ILE A 208 -1.56 -7.70 2.35
C ILE A 208 -1.57 -9.23 2.50
N GLY A 209 -2.14 -9.73 3.60
CA GLY A 209 -2.04 -11.14 3.97
C GLY A 209 -3.33 -11.95 3.80
N PHE A 210 -4.51 -11.34 3.66
CA PHE A 210 -5.78 -12.07 3.63
C PHE A 210 -6.40 -12.14 2.23
N PHE A 211 -6.71 -13.36 1.81
CA PHE A 211 -7.35 -13.64 0.52
C PHE A 211 -8.45 -14.69 0.67
N SER A 212 -9.50 -14.60 -0.16
CA SER A 212 -10.62 -15.54 -0.16
C SER A 212 -11.20 -15.73 -1.56
N ASP A 213 -11.38 -17.00 -1.97
CA ASP A 213 -12.06 -17.35 -3.23
C ASP A 213 -13.58 -17.52 -3.06
N LEU A 214 -14.10 -17.35 -1.84
CA LEU A 214 -15.53 -17.50 -1.57
C LEU A 214 -16.33 -16.40 -2.28
N PRO A 215 -17.44 -16.73 -2.98
CA PRO A 215 -18.35 -15.71 -3.49
C PRO A 215 -18.87 -14.80 -2.37
N GLY A 216 -18.97 -13.50 -2.64
CA GLY A 216 -19.39 -12.50 -1.66
C GLY A 216 -18.37 -12.19 -0.57
N SER A 217 -17.14 -12.70 -0.65
CA SER A 217 -16.06 -12.39 0.30
C SER A 217 -15.47 -11.01 0.12
N GLN A 218 -15.72 -10.33 -1.01
CA GLN A 218 -15.36 -8.94 -1.24
C GLN A 218 -16.57 -8.03 -1.20
N ARG A 219 -16.53 -7.03 -0.36
CA ARG A 219 -17.47 -5.90 -0.35
C ARG A 219 -16.77 -4.65 -0.89
N CYS A 220 -17.54 -3.66 -1.29
CA CYS A 220 -17.05 -2.36 -1.77
C CYS A 220 -17.94 -1.25 -1.21
N PRO A 221 -17.45 0.00 -1.14
CA PRO A 221 -18.32 1.16 -0.96
C PRO A 221 -19.49 1.14 -1.95
N ALA A 222 -20.66 1.63 -1.53
CA ALA A 222 -21.88 1.56 -2.34
C ALA A 222 -21.72 2.13 -3.76
N LEU A 223 -20.94 3.22 -3.91
CA LEU A 223 -20.64 3.86 -5.20
C LEU A 223 -19.85 2.96 -6.17
N LEU A 224 -19.16 1.94 -5.66
CA LEU A 224 -18.31 1.02 -6.43
C LEU A 224 -18.94 -0.37 -6.59
N SER A 225 -20.17 -0.54 -6.11
CA SER A 225 -20.88 -1.83 -6.16
C SER A 225 -21.03 -2.30 -7.61
N GLY A 226 -20.66 -3.56 -7.86
CA GLY A 226 -20.72 -4.17 -9.20
C GLY A 226 -19.60 -3.78 -10.17
N LEU A 227 -18.65 -2.90 -9.77
CA LEU A 227 -17.51 -2.54 -10.60
C LEU A 227 -16.29 -3.45 -10.39
N TYR A 228 -16.24 -4.19 -9.29
CA TYR A 228 -15.15 -5.07 -8.90
C TYR A 228 -15.63 -6.50 -8.65
N PRO A 229 -14.71 -7.49 -8.66
CA PRO A 229 -15.03 -8.87 -8.31
C PRO A 229 -15.65 -8.96 -6.91
N ASP A 230 -16.56 -9.92 -6.73
CA ASP A 230 -17.19 -10.25 -5.45
C ASP A 230 -16.34 -11.19 -4.58
N ARG A 231 -15.16 -11.61 -5.07
CA ARG A 231 -14.22 -12.49 -4.37
C ARG A 231 -12.98 -11.73 -3.96
N GLY A 232 -12.61 -11.87 -2.71
CA GLY A 232 -11.47 -11.21 -2.12
C GLY A 232 -10.14 -11.89 -2.44
N ASN A 233 -9.84 -12.20 -3.69
CA ASN A 233 -8.67 -12.97 -4.11
C ASN A 233 -7.65 -12.15 -4.93
N PHE A 234 -7.72 -10.83 -4.88
CA PHE A 234 -6.85 -9.89 -5.59
C PHE A 234 -6.13 -8.95 -4.62
N LEU A 235 -5.04 -8.35 -5.08
CA LEU A 235 -4.38 -7.22 -4.44
C LEU A 235 -4.89 -5.91 -5.06
N ALA A 236 -5.14 -4.89 -4.25
CA ALA A 236 -5.64 -3.61 -4.71
C ALA A 236 -4.57 -2.50 -4.63
N PHE A 237 -4.57 -1.61 -5.62
CA PHE A 237 -3.77 -0.38 -5.69
C PHE A 237 -4.71 0.81 -5.64
N ILE A 238 -4.72 1.53 -4.52
CA ILE A 238 -5.75 2.52 -4.21
C ILE A 238 -5.13 3.87 -3.90
N SER A 239 -5.72 4.93 -4.45
CA SER A 239 -5.37 6.30 -4.08
C SER A 239 -6.48 7.29 -4.44
N THR A 240 -6.22 8.56 -4.15
CA THR A 240 -7.05 9.66 -4.63
C THR A 240 -6.81 9.95 -6.10
N SER A 241 -7.72 10.72 -6.72
CA SER A 241 -7.64 11.07 -8.15
C SER A 241 -6.35 11.80 -8.53
N GLU A 242 -5.73 12.50 -7.59
CA GLU A 242 -4.49 13.25 -7.78
C GLU A 242 -3.31 12.34 -8.09
N ALA A 243 -3.28 11.14 -7.51
CA ALA A 243 -2.22 10.16 -7.74
C ALA A 243 -2.57 9.11 -8.81
N ARG A 244 -3.60 9.35 -9.64
CA ARG A 244 -4.07 8.41 -10.69
C ARG A 244 -2.96 7.90 -11.60
N ALA A 245 -2.04 8.78 -12.00
CA ALA A 245 -0.93 8.39 -12.87
C ALA A 245 -0.06 7.32 -12.20
N LEU A 246 0.26 7.48 -10.91
CA LEU A 246 1.01 6.50 -10.13
C LEU A 246 0.25 5.18 -9.98
N VAL A 247 -1.06 5.23 -9.64
CA VAL A 247 -1.90 4.02 -9.51
C VAL A 247 -1.91 3.24 -10.82
N LYS A 248 -2.18 3.90 -11.95
CA LYS A 248 -2.18 3.27 -13.28
C LYS A 248 -0.80 2.69 -13.62
N ARG A 249 0.27 3.46 -13.40
CA ARG A 249 1.64 3.02 -13.69
C ARG A 249 2.02 1.79 -12.87
N PHE A 250 1.80 1.84 -11.55
CA PHE A 250 2.15 0.74 -10.66
C PHE A 250 1.33 -0.52 -10.95
N SER A 251 0.01 -0.36 -11.16
CA SER A 251 -0.87 -1.49 -11.56
C SER A 251 -0.39 -2.16 -12.85
N GLY A 252 -0.01 -1.38 -13.86
CA GLY A 252 0.53 -1.92 -15.12
C GLY A 252 1.81 -2.71 -14.90
N LEU A 253 2.78 -2.13 -14.17
CA LEU A 253 4.04 -2.79 -13.85
C LEU A 253 3.86 -4.09 -13.05
N PHE A 254 2.93 -4.08 -12.08
CA PHE A 254 2.59 -5.28 -11.32
C PHE A 254 2.01 -6.38 -12.21
N ARG A 255 1.05 -6.03 -13.08
CA ARG A 255 0.36 -6.98 -13.98
C ARG A 255 1.27 -7.61 -15.02
N GLU A 256 2.39 -6.95 -15.37
CA GLU A 256 3.35 -7.49 -16.34
C GLU A 256 4.02 -8.79 -15.87
N ASN A 257 4.23 -8.96 -14.56
CA ASN A 257 5.02 -10.07 -14.01
C ASN A 257 4.38 -10.77 -12.81
N SER A 258 3.12 -10.46 -12.48
CA SER A 258 2.44 -11.07 -11.33
C SER A 258 1.51 -12.19 -11.76
N SER A 259 1.54 -13.30 -11.01
CA SER A 259 0.56 -14.39 -11.08
C SER A 259 -0.53 -14.24 -10.01
N LEU A 260 -0.75 -13.04 -9.49
CA LEU A 260 -1.82 -12.72 -8.55
C LEU A 260 -2.81 -11.75 -9.21
N PRO A 261 -4.13 -11.97 -9.10
CA PRO A 261 -5.12 -10.99 -9.54
C PRO A 261 -4.92 -9.63 -8.87
N SER A 262 -5.20 -8.55 -9.59
CA SER A 262 -5.05 -7.19 -9.06
C SER A 262 -6.10 -6.25 -9.59
N GLU A 263 -6.55 -5.34 -8.72
CA GLU A 263 -7.49 -4.28 -9.07
C GLU A 263 -6.91 -2.91 -8.70
N GLY A 264 -7.42 -1.85 -9.31
CA GLY A 264 -6.95 -0.50 -9.03
C GLY A 264 -8.09 0.49 -8.93
N LEU A 265 -7.91 1.51 -8.09
CA LEU A 265 -8.85 2.61 -7.91
C LEU A 265 -8.09 3.91 -7.67
N ALA A 266 -8.40 4.92 -8.49
CA ALA A 266 -7.97 6.29 -8.25
C ALA A 266 -9.21 7.19 -8.28
N ALA A 267 -9.83 7.41 -7.14
CA ALA A 267 -11.13 8.08 -7.03
C ALA A 267 -11.05 9.36 -6.17
N PRO A 268 -12.04 10.26 -6.29
CA PRO A 268 -12.09 11.45 -5.43
C PRO A 268 -12.06 11.10 -3.94
N ALA A 269 -11.44 11.94 -3.11
CA ALA A 269 -11.24 11.72 -1.67
C ALA A 269 -12.53 11.49 -0.85
N PHE A 270 -13.71 11.85 -1.39
CA PHE A 270 -14.99 11.54 -0.74
C PHE A 270 -15.41 10.06 -0.89
N VAL A 271 -14.74 9.27 -1.73
CA VAL A 271 -14.97 7.82 -1.82
C VAL A 271 -14.28 7.15 -0.63
N SER A 272 -15.09 6.49 0.18
CA SER A 272 -14.60 5.87 1.43
C SER A 272 -13.49 4.85 1.18
N GLY A 273 -12.39 4.96 1.92
CA GLY A 273 -11.27 4.03 1.90
C GLY A 273 -10.11 4.38 0.96
N VAL A 274 -10.25 5.42 0.10
CA VAL A 274 -9.19 5.76 -0.85
C VAL A 274 -7.98 6.47 -0.22
N ASP A 275 -8.14 6.93 1.01
CA ASP A 275 -7.17 7.71 1.77
C ASP A 275 -6.95 7.16 3.21
N TRP A 276 -7.21 5.86 3.41
CA TRP A 276 -7.17 5.23 4.73
C TRP A 276 -5.87 4.45 4.95
N SER A 277 -4.74 5.11 5.00
CA SER A 277 -3.44 4.61 5.47
C SER A 277 -2.34 5.68 5.34
N ASP A 278 -1.09 5.31 5.57
CA ASP A 278 0.13 6.12 5.58
C ASP A 278 0.41 6.91 4.27
N HIS A 279 -0.24 6.62 3.16
CA HIS A 279 -0.13 7.40 1.93
C HIS A 279 -0.84 8.75 2.00
N LEU A 280 -1.83 8.91 2.91
CA LEU A 280 -2.61 10.14 3.04
C LEU A 280 -1.76 11.37 3.34
N PRO A 281 -0.85 11.39 4.33
CA PRO A 281 -0.03 12.57 4.61
C PRO A 281 0.85 13.01 3.44
N PHE A 282 1.30 12.08 2.62
CA PHE A 282 2.06 12.39 1.41
C PHE A 282 1.21 13.06 0.36
N LEU A 283 -0.02 12.57 0.13
CA LEU A 283 -1.00 13.19 -0.77
C LEU A 283 -1.33 14.62 -0.34
N GLN A 284 -1.51 14.86 0.96
CA GLN A 284 -1.81 16.18 1.53
C GLN A 284 -0.69 17.20 1.26
N LEU A 285 0.55 16.74 1.14
CA LEU A 285 1.72 17.56 0.82
C LEU A 285 2.05 17.59 -0.69
N GLY A 286 1.18 17.01 -1.53
CA GLY A 286 1.31 17.02 -2.99
C GLY A 286 2.25 15.97 -3.55
N TYR A 287 2.70 15.00 -2.75
CA TYR A 287 3.49 13.88 -3.24
C TYR A 287 2.58 12.79 -3.83
N PRO A 288 2.94 12.20 -4.98
CA PRO A 288 2.22 11.03 -5.50
C PRO A 288 2.37 9.84 -4.53
N ALA A 289 1.24 9.34 -4.04
CA ALA A 289 1.23 8.22 -3.11
C ALA A 289 0.07 7.27 -3.38
N LEU A 290 0.24 5.98 -3.10
CA LEU A 290 -0.81 4.98 -3.19
C LEU A 290 -0.71 3.96 -2.06
N MET A 291 -1.82 3.32 -1.76
CA MET A 291 -1.96 2.19 -0.85
C MET A 291 -1.99 0.88 -1.65
N ILE A 292 -1.23 -0.10 -1.21
CA ILE A 292 -1.23 -1.48 -1.69
C ILE A 292 -1.89 -2.32 -0.59
N THR A 293 -3.04 -2.94 -0.88
CA THR A 293 -3.86 -3.53 0.18
C THR A 293 -4.64 -4.76 -0.28
N ASP A 294 -4.96 -5.63 0.66
CA ASP A 294 -5.97 -6.67 0.50
C ASP A 294 -7.40 -6.15 0.79
N THR A 295 -7.54 -4.83 1.03
CA THR A 295 -8.82 -4.17 1.33
C THR A 295 -9.49 -4.64 2.63
N ALA A 296 -8.71 -4.84 3.70
CA ALA A 296 -9.18 -5.45 4.95
C ALA A 296 -10.53 -4.94 5.48
N PRO A 297 -10.86 -3.64 5.54
CA PRO A 297 -12.16 -3.17 6.03
C PRO A 297 -13.37 -3.71 5.23
N TYR A 298 -13.14 -4.14 3.99
CA TYR A 298 -14.18 -4.63 3.07
C TYR A 298 -14.13 -6.14 2.83
N ARG A 299 -13.09 -6.82 3.31
CA ARG A 299 -12.82 -8.22 3.01
C ARG A 299 -12.57 -9.06 4.24
N TYR A 300 -11.76 -8.55 5.20
CA TYR A 300 -11.20 -9.29 6.30
C TYR A 300 -12.15 -9.28 7.51
N PRO A 301 -12.77 -10.43 7.87
CA PRO A 301 -13.77 -10.45 8.94
C PRO A 301 -13.17 -10.26 10.33
N TYR A 302 -11.86 -10.36 10.46
CA TYR A 302 -11.12 -10.21 11.73
C TYR A 302 -10.43 -8.85 11.88
N TYR A 303 -10.70 -7.91 10.95
CA TYR A 303 -10.14 -6.57 10.97
C TYR A 303 -10.42 -5.88 12.31
N HIS A 304 -9.40 -5.31 12.94
CA HIS A 304 -9.46 -4.66 14.25
C HIS A 304 -10.07 -5.55 15.36
N SER A 305 -9.83 -6.86 15.32
CA SER A 305 -10.33 -7.79 16.32
C SER A 305 -9.20 -8.61 16.95
N ALA A 306 -9.46 -9.21 18.12
CA ALA A 306 -8.51 -10.09 18.78
C ALA A 306 -8.19 -11.37 17.96
N ASP A 307 -9.03 -11.66 16.97
CA ASP A 307 -8.87 -12.82 16.07
C ASP A 307 -8.00 -12.51 14.85
N ASP A 308 -7.42 -11.30 14.72
CA ASP A 308 -6.40 -11.00 13.70
C ASP A 308 -5.09 -11.69 14.07
N THR A 309 -4.99 -12.97 13.74
CA THR A 309 -3.92 -13.88 14.09
C THR A 309 -3.28 -14.52 12.85
N ILE A 310 -2.06 -15.02 12.99
CA ILE A 310 -1.23 -15.51 11.89
C ILE A 310 -1.86 -16.67 11.08
N ASP A 311 -2.73 -17.46 11.70
CA ASP A 311 -3.44 -18.58 11.06
C ASP A 311 -4.51 -18.15 10.04
N LYS A 312 -4.88 -16.87 10.02
CA LYS A 312 -5.83 -16.28 9.07
C LYS A 312 -5.18 -15.91 7.74
N LEU A 313 -3.84 -15.83 7.67
CA LEU A 313 -3.13 -15.30 6.51
C LEU A 313 -2.85 -16.37 5.45
N ASP A 314 -3.04 -16.00 4.18
CA ASP A 314 -2.63 -16.79 3.01
C ASP A 314 -1.21 -16.42 2.59
N PHE A 315 -0.23 -17.04 3.22
CA PHE A 315 1.19 -16.79 2.93
C PHE A 315 1.60 -17.14 1.49
N ARG A 316 0.88 -18.04 0.81
CA ARG A 316 1.15 -18.35 -0.59
C ARG A 316 0.81 -17.15 -1.48
N ARG A 317 -0.38 -16.56 -1.32
CA ARG A 317 -0.78 -15.38 -2.07
C ARG A 317 0.01 -14.15 -1.64
N MET A 318 0.31 -14.00 -0.36
CA MET A 318 1.19 -12.95 0.15
C MET A 318 2.58 -13.00 -0.49
N THR A 319 3.15 -14.20 -0.69
CA THR A 319 4.42 -14.37 -1.42
C THR A 319 4.33 -13.86 -2.85
N LEU A 320 3.27 -14.23 -3.58
CA LEU A 320 3.07 -13.76 -4.96
C LEU A 320 2.80 -12.25 -5.03
N ALA A 321 2.12 -11.69 -4.01
CA ALA A 321 1.94 -10.24 -3.88
C ALA A 321 3.29 -9.54 -3.74
N VAL A 322 4.13 -9.99 -2.80
CA VAL A 322 5.47 -9.40 -2.56
C VAL A 322 6.36 -9.51 -3.81
N LYS A 323 6.37 -10.63 -4.52
CA LYS A 323 7.10 -10.79 -5.80
C LYS A 323 6.62 -9.81 -6.87
N GLY A 324 5.31 -9.65 -7.02
CA GLY A 324 4.74 -8.69 -7.97
C GLY A 324 5.07 -7.25 -7.60
N ILE A 325 5.01 -6.91 -6.30
CA ILE A 325 5.40 -5.59 -5.78
C ILE A 325 6.88 -5.34 -6.03
N GLU A 326 7.76 -6.31 -5.74
CA GLU A 326 9.20 -6.22 -5.98
C GLU A 326 9.51 -5.92 -7.45
N SER A 327 8.94 -6.72 -8.38
CA SER A 327 9.12 -6.52 -9.82
C SER A 327 8.66 -5.13 -10.26
N ALA A 328 7.52 -4.66 -9.77
CA ALA A 328 7.01 -3.33 -10.09
C ALA A 328 7.89 -2.22 -9.48
N LEU A 329 8.34 -2.39 -8.23
CA LEU A 329 9.19 -1.45 -7.51
C LEU A 329 10.54 -1.27 -8.20
N LEU A 330 11.21 -2.35 -8.59
CA LEU A 330 12.49 -2.29 -9.29
C LEU A 330 12.37 -1.55 -10.62
N LYS A 331 11.32 -1.83 -11.41
CA LYS A 331 11.04 -1.10 -12.64
C LYS A 331 10.68 0.37 -12.39
N LEU A 332 9.96 0.68 -11.31
CA LEU A 332 9.62 2.05 -10.92
C LEU A 332 10.88 2.82 -10.50
N SER A 333 11.83 2.14 -9.86
CA SER A 333 13.11 2.72 -9.43
C SER A 333 14.12 2.85 -10.57
N ASP A 334 13.91 2.20 -11.70
CA ASP A 334 14.79 2.33 -12.86
C ASP A 334 14.60 3.71 -13.52
N ALA A 335 15.70 4.39 -13.77
CA ALA A 335 15.74 5.73 -14.35
C ALA A 335 15.20 5.81 -15.79
N GLY A 336 15.09 4.65 -16.49
CA GLY A 336 14.56 4.58 -17.84
C GLY A 336 13.03 4.66 -17.97
N THR A 337 12.29 4.62 -16.86
CA THR A 337 10.81 4.71 -16.89
C THR A 337 10.36 6.17 -17.01
N ARG A 338 9.86 6.56 -18.18
CA ARG A 338 9.35 7.91 -18.47
C ARG A 338 8.18 8.25 -17.54
N ASP A 339 8.21 9.48 -17.05
CA ASP A 339 7.16 10.26 -16.37
C ASP A 339 6.26 9.54 -15.35
N LEU A 340 6.56 9.84 -14.08
CA LEU A 340 5.68 9.58 -12.93
C LEU A 340 4.74 10.78 -12.62
N ARG A 341 4.71 11.79 -13.54
CA ARG A 341 3.90 13.01 -13.38
C ARG A 341 2.63 12.97 -14.20
#